data_43d51dbff9492beace6961065aa7e383
#
_entry.id   43d51dbff9492beace6961065aa7e383
#
_cell.length_a   1.000
_cell.length_b   1.000
_cell.length_c   1.000
_cell.angle_alpha   90.00
_cell.angle_beta   90.00
_cell.angle_gamma   90.00
#
_symmetry.space_group_name_H-M   'P 1'
#
loop_
_entity.id
_entity.type
_entity.pdbx_description
1 polymer ?
#
loop_
_entity_poly.entity_id
_entity_poly.type
_entity_poly.pdbx_seq_one_letter_code
_entity_poly.pdbx_strand_id
1 'polypeptide(L)'
;DLKRNEKVNFTEDEERFFTEFKKILERKKNVILYGPPGTGKTYLSLKYINWIENNNKKVEKEMCTFHPSFNYEDFIEGYKPSFKDSISQFSLTDGVFKSLCKKASINKETDYYLIIDEINRGNIEKIFGEMITLIEKDKRGQKYSLTLSQSKEEFYVPENVYIIGTMNTTDKSIRMLDAAIRRRFSFKECMPNYDLINEEIDEIQMSPAHILNQINQSLRKIEDREKQIGHSYFMNNSKQIDNIEELKQIYIYDIIPLVSEYCYNDYENMGKIIGEAFIDQDSQELKDELIYGTDDYFSSEIINHFGDKND
;
A
#
# COMPACT_ATOMS: atom_id res chain seq x y z
N ASP A 1 0.95 24.70 5.10
CA ASP A 1 1.68 24.94 6.37
C ASP A 1 1.12 24.07 7.50
N LEU A 2 1.33 22.77 7.44
CA LEU A 2 1.10 21.86 8.55
C LEU A 2 2.31 21.93 9.49
N LYS A 3 2.04 22.32 10.73
CA LYS A 3 2.98 22.56 11.81
C LYS A 3 4.02 21.44 11.95
N ARG A 4 5.26 21.76 11.65
CA ARG A 4 6.48 20.97 11.85
C ARG A 4 6.89 20.87 13.31
N ASN A 5 6.07 20.43 14.27
CA ASN A 5 6.54 20.38 15.68
C ASN A 5 5.73 19.50 16.65
N GLU A 6 5.01 18.50 16.19
CA GLU A 6 4.58 17.46 17.13
C GLU A 6 5.47 16.23 16.91
N LYS A 7 6.26 15.86 17.93
CA LYS A 7 6.98 14.58 17.93
C LYS A 7 5.93 13.47 17.85
N VAL A 8 5.91 12.77 16.74
CA VAL A 8 5.05 11.59 16.57
C VAL A 8 5.60 10.51 17.50
N ASN A 9 4.78 10.03 18.42
CA ASN A 9 5.15 8.87 19.25
C ASN A 9 4.97 7.59 18.42
N PHE A 10 5.91 6.67 18.57
CA PHE A 10 5.89 5.35 17.95
C PHE A 10 5.76 4.28 19.03
N THR A 11 5.04 3.21 18.73
CA THR A 11 4.97 2.04 19.60
C THR A 11 6.28 1.23 19.52
N GLU A 12 6.52 0.36 20.49
CA GLU A 12 7.72 -0.51 20.48
C GLU A 12 7.78 -1.41 19.24
N ASP A 13 6.64 -1.89 18.78
CA ASP A 13 6.54 -2.71 17.57
C ASP A 13 6.83 -1.91 16.30
N GLU A 14 6.37 -0.67 16.24
CA GLU A 14 6.70 0.26 15.14
C GLU A 14 8.21 0.60 15.14
N GLU A 15 8.79 0.86 16.29
CA GLU A 15 10.24 1.10 16.41
C GLU A 15 11.05 -0.11 15.93
N ARG A 16 10.64 -1.31 16.30
CA ARG A 16 11.25 -2.57 15.83
C ARG A 16 11.11 -2.72 14.33
N PHE A 17 9.90 -2.52 13.80
CA PHE A 17 9.63 -2.60 12.37
C PHE A 17 10.47 -1.59 11.58
N PHE A 18 10.51 -0.32 12.00
CA PHE A 18 11.25 0.72 11.29
C PHE A 18 12.78 0.54 11.40
N THR A 19 13.27 0.02 12.52
CA THR A 19 14.67 -0.34 12.66
C THR A 19 15.08 -1.46 11.70
N GLU A 20 14.26 -2.51 11.55
CA GLU A 20 14.48 -3.58 10.58
C GLU A 20 14.35 -3.05 9.15
N PHE A 21 13.31 -2.28 8.87
CA PHE A 21 13.05 -1.69 7.57
C PHE A 21 14.21 -0.82 7.08
N LYS A 22 14.76 0.00 7.96
CA LYS A 22 15.95 0.80 7.69
C LYS A 22 17.13 -0.07 7.24
N LYS A 23 17.42 -1.17 7.95
CA LYS A 23 18.49 -2.10 7.57
C LYS A 23 18.28 -2.71 6.19
N ILE A 24 17.04 -3.11 5.88
CA ILE A 24 16.67 -3.65 4.57
C ILE A 24 16.87 -2.60 3.48
N LEU A 25 16.40 -1.37 3.72
CA LEU A 25 16.50 -0.27 2.76
C LEU A 25 17.94 0.17 2.54
N GLU A 26 18.76 0.27 3.58
CA GLU A 26 20.18 0.61 3.47
C GLU A 26 21.00 -0.43 2.69
N ARG A 27 20.56 -1.69 2.68
CA ARG A 27 21.23 -2.77 1.94
C ARG A 27 21.15 -2.59 0.43
N LYS A 28 19.98 -2.27 -0.12
CA LYS A 28 19.76 -2.14 -1.57
C LYS A 28 19.37 -0.73 -2.02
N LYS A 29 19.06 0.18 -1.12
CA LYS A 29 18.50 1.51 -1.38
C LYS A 29 17.09 1.51 -1.96
N ASN A 30 16.55 0.34 -2.32
CA ASN A 30 15.24 0.16 -2.91
C ASN A 30 14.52 -0.98 -2.20
N VAL A 31 13.25 -0.75 -1.82
CA VAL A 31 12.41 -1.77 -1.18
C VAL A 31 10.98 -1.70 -1.74
N ILE A 32 10.33 -2.84 -1.80
CA ILE A 32 8.90 -2.93 -2.09
C ILE A 32 8.21 -3.53 -0.86
N LEU A 33 7.23 -2.79 -0.32
CA LEU A 33 6.27 -3.29 0.65
C LEU A 33 5.15 -3.98 -0.13
N TYR A 34 4.92 -5.26 0.12
CA TYR A 34 3.91 -6.03 -0.60
C TYR A 34 3.00 -6.79 0.35
N GLY A 35 1.80 -7.12 -0.08
CA GLY A 35 0.82 -7.88 0.70
C GLY A 35 -0.62 -7.54 0.33
N PRO A 36 -1.60 -8.10 1.05
CA PRO A 36 -3.02 -7.87 0.81
C PRO A 36 -3.43 -6.39 0.88
N PRO A 37 -4.54 -6.00 0.25
CA PRO A 37 -5.06 -4.65 0.37
C PRO A 37 -5.47 -4.33 1.81
N GLY A 38 -5.40 -3.06 2.20
CA GLY A 38 -5.80 -2.64 3.54
C GLY A 38 -4.80 -3.00 4.66
N THR A 39 -3.54 -3.34 4.34
CA THR A 39 -2.50 -3.60 5.35
C THR A 39 -1.64 -2.38 5.69
N GLY A 40 -2.01 -1.19 5.21
CA GLY A 40 -1.35 0.06 5.56
C GLY A 40 0.01 0.30 4.92
N LYS A 41 0.36 -0.35 3.79
CA LYS A 41 1.68 -0.25 3.14
C LYS A 41 2.12 1.19 2.87
N THR A 42 1.26 1.98 2.25
CA THR A 42 1.53 3.40 1.92
C THR A 42 1.65 4.24 3.20
N TYR A 43 0.77 4.00 4.17
CA TYR A 43 0.82 4.64 5.49
C TYR A 43 2.15 4.33 6.22
N LEU A 44 2.57 3.07 6.24
CA LEU A 44 3.85 2.65 6.84
C LEU A 44 5.05 3.31 6.16
N SER A 45 5.00 3.49 4.83
CA SER A 45 6.05 4.19 4.08
C SER A 45 6.18 5.64 4.52
N LEU A 46 5.05 6.35 4.68
CA LEU A 46 5.04 7.75 5.15
C LEU A 46 5.41 7.85 6.62
N LYS A 47 4.93 6.94 7.47
CA LYS A 47 5.24 6.90 8.89
C LYS A 47 6.72 6.60 9.16
N TYR A 48 7.34 5.76 8.34
CA TYR A 48 8.79 5.51 8.37
C TYR A 48 9.59 6.80 8.13
N ILE A 49 9.18 7.63 7.19
CA ILE A 49 9.88 8.90 6.93
C ILE A 49 9.77 9.84 8.13
N ASN A 50 8.59 9.94 8.74
CA ASN A 50 8.42 10.70 9.98
C ASN A 50 9.30 10.16 11.11
N TRP A 51 9.45 8.83 11.19
CA TRP A 51 10.36 8.20 12.16
C TRP A 51 11.83 8.57 11.91
N ILE A 52 12.29 8.62 10.66
CA ILE A 52 13.64 9.10 10.31
C ILE A 52 13.83 10.58 10.68
N GLU A 53 12.83 11.43 10.43
CA GLU A 53 12.85 12.84 10.81
C GLU A 53 12.97 13.03 12.33
N ASN A 54 12.20 12.26 13.12
CA ASN A 54 12.28 12.27 14.58
C ASN A 54 13.67 11.88 15.11
N ASN A 55 14.40 11.06 14.35
CA ASN A 55 15.80 10.68 14.66
C ASN A 55 16.83 11.69 14.16
N ASN A 56 16.44 12.97 14.00
CA ASN A 56 17.29 14.11 13.63
C ASN A 56 17.98 14.00 12.25
N LYS A 57 17.46 13.20 11.33
CA LYS A 57 17.92 13.23 9.93
C LYS A 57 17.11 14.24 9.12
N LYS A 58 17.82 14.99 8.28
CA LYS A 58 17.15 15.81 7.26
C LYS A 58 16.67 14.90 6.14
N VAL A 59 15.38 14.95 5.84
CA VAL A 59 14.78 14.17 4.76
C VAL A 59 13.88 15.02 3.89
N GLU A 60 13.83 14.67 2.62
CA GLU A 60 12.82 15.14 1.68
C GLU A 60 12.15 13.94 1.03
N LYS A 61 10.86 14.08 0.73
CA LYS A 61 10.07 13.03 0.07
C LYS A 61 9.30 13.57 -1.11
N GLU A 62 9.20 12.72 -2.12
CA GLU A 62 8.26 12.86 -3.24
C GLU A 62 7.45 11.58 -3.34
N MET A 63 6.22 11.68 -3.83
CA MET A 63 5.33 10.53 -4.00
C MET A 63 4.71 10.56 -5.38
N CYS A 64 4.63 9.40 -6.01
CA CYS A 64 3.86 9.19 -7.23
C CYS A 64 3.13 7.86 -7.18
N THR A 65 2.05 7.74 -7.94
CA THR A 65 1.29 6.50 -8.08
C THR A 65 1.44 5.99 -9.50
N PHE A 66 1.84 4.73 -9.64
CA PHE A 66 1.89 4.11 -10.95
C PHE A 66 0.50 3.66 -11.39
N HIS A 67 0.20 3.87 -12.64
CA HIS A 67 -1.02 3.44 -13.32
C HIS A 67 -0.71 3.09 -14.78
N PRO A 68 -1.60 2.42 -15.52
CA PRO A 68 -1.28 1.94 -16.88
C PRO A 68 -0.81 3.01 -17.87
N SER A 69 -1.22 4.26 -17.67
CA SER A 69 -0.81 5.39 -18.54
C SER A 69 0.43 6.13 -18.02
N PHE A 70 0.97 5.81 -16.83
CA PHE A 70 2.18 6.43 -16.31
C PHE A 70 3.39 5.94 -17.09
N ASN A 71 4.27 6.83 -17.50
CA ASN A 71 5.31 6.51 -18.46
C ASN A 71 6.66 7.18 -18.12
N TYR A 72 7.66 6.98 -19.00
CA TYR A 72 9.00 7.55 -18.89
C TYR A 72 8.99 9.08 -18.81
N GLU A 73 8.09 9.73 -19.55
CA GLU A 73 8.01 11.19 -19.61
C GLU A 73 7.53 11.81 -18.30
N ASP A 74 6.70 11.07 -17.54
CA ASP A 74 6.26 11.50 -16.22
C ASP A 74 7.32 11.23 -15.13
N PHE A 75 8.14 10.22 -15.33
CA PHE A 75 9.09 9.76 -14.34
C PHE A 75 10.49 10.37 -14.52
N ILE A 76 11.01 10.37 -15.73
CA ILE A 76 12.37 10.84 -16.05
C ILE A 76 12.34 12.21 -16.72
N GLU A 77 11.94 12.28 -17.98
CA GLU A 77 11.84 13.54 -18.73
C GLU A 77 10.95 13.39 -19.97
N GLY A 78 10.26 14.46 -20.32
CA GLY A 78 9.39 14.44 -21.48
C GLY A 78 8.97 15.81 -21.97
N TYR A 79 8.54 15.88 -23.23
CA TYR A 79 8.01 17.10 -23.82
C TYR A 79 6.57 17.32 -23.38
N LYS A 80 6.31 18.41 -22.65
CA LYS A 80 4.97 18.80 -22.22
C LYS A 80 4.54 20.11 -22.87
N PRO A 81 3.26 20.27 -23.22
CA PRO A 81 2.76 21.53 -23.74
C PRO A 81 2.93 22.62 -22.66
N SER A 82 3.46 23.76 -23.07
CA SER A 82 3.66 24.94 -22.24
C SER A 82 3.16 26.16 -23.00
N PHE A 83 2.71 27.17 -22.25
CA PHE A 83 2.28 28.43 -22.81
C PHE A 83 3.29 29.52 -22.41
N LYS A 84 3.93 30.10 -23.38
CA LYS A 84 4.80 31.27 -23.19
C LYS A 84 4.35 32.36 -24.13
N ASP A 85 4.09 33.56 -23.62
CA ASP A 85 3.64 34.73 -24.38
C ASP A 85 2.42 34.43 -25.28
N SER A 86 1.45 33.65 -24.76
CA SER A 86 0.23 33.22 -25.48
C SER A 86 0.48 32.27 -26.69
N ILE A 87 1.70 31.78 -26.85
CA ILE A 87 2.05 30.81 -27.89
C ILE A 87 2.17 29.41 -27.25
N SER A 88 1.44 28.44 -27.80
CA SER A 88 1.58 27.04 -27.40
C SER A 88 2.89 26.49 -27.96
N GLN A 89 3.75 25.98 -27.09
CA GLN A 89 5.00 25.33 -27.47
C GLN A 89 5.20 24.07 -26.61
N PHE A 90 6.06 23.16 -27.09
CA PHE A 90 6.49 22.03 -26.29
C PHE A 90 7.81 22.37 -25.59
N SER A 91 7.86 22.16 -24.28
CA SER A 91 9.09 22.29 -23.50
C SER A 91 9.45 20.95 -22.87
N LEU A 92 10.72 20.62 -22.89
CA LEU A 92 11.23 19.46 -22.17
C LEU A 92 11.19 19.74 -20.68
N THR A 93 10.53 18.86 -19.92
CA THR A 93 10.36 18.97 -18.46
C THR A 93 10.92 17.74 -17.78
N ASP A 94 11.51 17.96 -16.59
CA ASP A 94 11.97 16.85 -15.76
C ASP A 94 10.76 16.14 -15.14
N GLY A 95 10.78 14.81 -15.14
CA GLY A 95 9.83 13.97 -14.41
C GLY A 95 10.15 13.92 -12.92
N VAL A 96 9.28 13.24 -12.15
CA VAL A 96 9.35 13.21 -10.68
C VAL A 96 10.69 12.65 -10.17
N PHE A 97 11.18 11.57 -10.73
CA PHE A 97 12.43 10.92 -10.29
C PHE A 97 13.66 11.75 -10.66
N LYS A 98 13.72 12.26 -11.90
CA LYS A 98 14.83 13.13 -12.34
C LYS A 98 14.91 14.39 -11.48
N SER A 99 13.78 15.03 -11.20
CA SER A 99 13.71 16.22 -10.33
C SER A 99 14.21 15.93 -8.93
N LEU A 100 13.79 14.79 -8.34
CA LEU A 100 14.28 14.36 -7.02
C LEU A 100 15.80 14.15 -7.02
N CYS A 101 16.33 13.44 -8.02
CA CYS A 101 17.76 13.18 -8.14
C CYS A 101 18.57 14.47 -8.32
N LYS A 102 18.07 15.47 -9.07
CA LYS A 102 18.71 16.78 -9.19
C LYS A 102 18.80 17.49 -7.83
N LYS A 103 17.73 17.50 -7.04
CA LYS A 103 17.73 18.06 -5.67
C LYS A 103 18.74 17.32 -4.77
N ALA A 104 18.73 15.98 -4.83
CA ALA A 104 19.62 15.13 -4.03
C ALA A 104 21.10 15.31 -4.36
N SER A 105 21.45 15.57 -5.62
CA SER A 105 22.81 15.80 -6.05
C SER A 105 23.41 17.11 -5.49
N ILE A 106 22.56 18.11 -5.23
CA ILE A 106 22.95 19.40 -4.66
C ILE A 106 23.09 19.30 -3.13
N ASN A 107 22.17 18.62 -2.44
CA ASN A 107 22.09 18.56 -0.98
C ASN A 107 22.46 17.16 -0.48
N LYS A 108 23.74 16.85 -0.40
CA LYS A 108 24.24 15.52 -0.01
C LYS A 108 23.99 15.13 1.46
N GLU A 109 23.74 16.13 2.32
CA GLU A 109 23.46 15.92 3.76
C GLU A 109 21.99 15.59 4.05
N THR A 110 21.12 15.62 3.03
CA THR A 110 19.70 15.32 3.11
C THR A 110 19.42 14.00 2.42
N ASP A 111 18.70 13.09 3.08
CA ASP A 111 18.24 11.86 2.46
C ASP A 111 16.94 12.13 1.68
N TYR A 112 16.85 11.62 0.46
CA TYR A 112 15.72 11.81 -0.45
C TYR A 112 14.97 10.50 -0.66
N TYR A 113 13.67 10.50 -0.41
CA TYR A 113 12.82 9.32 -0.53
C TYR A 113 11.81 9.49 -1.67
N LEU A 114 11.82 8.57 -2.62
CA LEU A 114 10.75 8.43 -3.60
C LEU A 114 9.81 7.31 -3.16
N ILE A 115 8.55 7.64 -2.89
CA ILE A 115 7.50 6.65 -2.63
C ILE A 115 6.75 6.43 -3.95
N ILE A 116 6.71 5.18 -4.41
CA ILE A 116 5.98 4.76 -5.60
C ILE A 116 4.83 3.87 -5.14
N ASP A 117 3.63 4.45 -5.11
CA ASP A 117 2.43 3.69 -4.78
C ASP A 117 1.96 2.86 -5.97
N GLU A 118 1.48 1.64 -5.71
CA GLU A 118 1.01 0.69 -6.72
C GLU A 118 2.06 0.44 -7.84
N ILE A 119 3.31 0.20 -7.45
CA ILE A 119 4.45 0.10 -8.39
C ILE A 119 4.23 -0.94 -9.49
N ASN A 120 3.46 -2.00 -9.23
CA ASN A 120 3.14 -3.07 -10.16
C ASN A 120 2.02 -2.72 -11.17
N ARG A 121 1.28 -1.62 -11.00
CA ARG A 121 0.25 -1.18 -11.96
C ARG A 121 0.83 -0.53 -13.21
N GLY A 122 2.07 -0.05 -13.16
CA GLY A 122 2.79 0.51 -14.31
C GLY A 122 3.71 -0.50 -15.00
N ASN A 123 4.12 -0.19 -16.22
CA ASN A 123 5.19 -0.94 -16.88
C ASN A 123 6.55 -0.41 -16.39
N ILE A 124 7.09 -1.03 -15.33
CA ILE A 124 8.30 -0.57 -14.64
C ILE A 124 9.49 -0.43 -15.60
N GLU A 125 9.69 -1.39 -16.51
CA GLU A 125 10.79 -1.34 -17.48
C GLU A 125 10.69 -0.13 -18.40
N LYS A 126 9.47 0.19 -18.88
CA LYS A 126 9.23 1.37 -19.71
C LYS A 126 9.36 2.67 -18.93
N ILE A 127 8.88 2.69 -17.68
CA ILE A 127 8.89 3.88 -16.83
C ILE A 127 10.31 4.23 -16.40
N PHE A 128 11.09 3.26 -15.96
CA PHE A 128 12.49 3.48 -15.56
C PHE A 128 13.44 3.59 -16.75
N GLY A 129 13.12 2.92 -17.87
CA GLY A 129 14.00 2.89 -19.03
C GLY A 129 15.43 2.51 -18.65
N GLU A 130 16.41 3.26 -19.16
CA GLU A 130 17.83 3.08 -18.90
C GLU A 130 18.22 3.28 -17.42
N MET A 131 17.38 4.01 -16.64
CA MET A 131 17.63 4.26 -15.21
C MET A 131 17.54 2.99 -14.36
N ILE A 132 16.90 1.95 -14.85
CA ILE A 132 16.72 0.69 -14.12
C ILE A 132 18.07 0.11 -13.64
N THR A 133 19.14 0.35 -14.35
CA THR A 133 20.49 -0.09 -13.97
C THR A 133 21.07 0.82 -12.89
N LEU A 134 20.84 2.12 -12.95
CA LEU A 134 21.43 3.11 -12.04
C LEU A 134 20.81 3.11 -10.64
N ILE A 135 19.63 2.51 -10.46
CA ILE A 135 19.04 2.40 -9.12
C ILE A 135 19.74 1.35 -8.25
N GLU A 136 20.56 0.45 -8.81
CA GLU A 136 21.36 -0.49 -8.03
C GLU A 136 22.35 0.27 -7.13
N LYS A 137 22.50 -0.16 -5.88
CA LYS A 137 23.29 0.55 -4.87
C LYS A 137 24.75 0.77 -5.32
N ASP A 138 25.36 -0.21 -5.93
CA ASP A 138 26.76 -0.19 -6.40
C ASP A 138 26.96 0.58 -7.71
N LYS A 139 25.87 1.02 -8.34
CA LYS A 139 25.88 1.81 -9.59
C LYS A 139 25.35 3.23 -9.39
N ARG A 140 25.36 3.70 -8.17
CA ARG A 140 24.99 5.07 -7.86
C ARG A 140 26.21 6.00 -7.84
N GLY A 141 25.93 7.29 -7.99
CA GLY A 141 26.95 8.32 -8.04
C GLY A 141 27.47 8.62 -9.45
N GLN A 142 28.12 9.76 -9.57
CA GLN A 142 28.53 10.39 -10.84
C GLN A 142 29.38 9.49 -11.74
N LYS A 143 30.16 8.59 -11.19
CA LYS A 143 31.02 7.68 -11.96
C LYS A 143 30.24 6.70 -12.86
N TYR A 144 28.94 6.53 -12.62
CA TYR A 144 28.04 5.67 -13.38
C TYR A 144 27.02 6.47 -14.18
N SER A 145 27.31 7.76 -14.48
CA SER A 145 26.42 8.59 -15.29
C SER A 145 26.17 7.97 -16.66
N LEU A 146 24.99 8.27 -17.20
CA LEU A 146 24.63 7.96 -18.57
C LEU A 146 23.99 9.21 -19.22
N THR A 147 23.96 9.23 -20.54
CA THR A 147 23.36 10.32 -21.30
C THR A 147 21.89 10.03 -21.54
N LEU A 148 21.00 10.92 -21.07
CA LEU A 148 19.56 10.81 -21.28
C LEU A 148 19.19 10.93 -22.76
N SER A 149 18.16 10.23 -23.18
CA SER A 149 17.80 10.13 -24.60
C SER A 149 17.23 11.41 -25.18
N GLN A 150 16.49 12.21 -24.42
CA GLN A 150 15.82 13.42 -24.91
C GLN A 150 16.65 14.69 -24.65
N SER A 151 17.01 14.96 -23.38
CA SER A 151 17.80 16.15 -23.01
C SER A 151 19.24 16.10 -23.45
N LYS A 152 19.81 14.91 -23.65
CA LYS A 152 21.24 14.67 -23.82
C LYS A 152 22.10 15.08 -22.61
N GLU A 153 21.45 15.33 -21.45
CA GLU A 153 22.15 15.59 -20.19
C GLU A 153 22.81 14.31 -19.65
N GLU A 154 23.96 14.47 -18.99
CA GLU A 154 24.49 13.41 -18.14
C GLU A 154 23.66 13.30 -16.88
N PHE A 155 23.23 12.09 -16.58
CA PHE A 155 22.40 11.79 -15.42
C PHE A 155 22.93 10.60 -14.63
N TYR A 156 22.83 10.68 -13.31
CA TYR A 156 23.12 9.60 -12.39
C TYR A 156 22.16 9.63 -11.21
N VAL A 157 22.00 8.51 -10.53
CA VAL A 157 21.22 8.43 -9.28
C VAL A 157 22.16 8.69 -8.09
N PRO A 158 21.91 9.73 -7.28
CA PRO A 158 22.73 10.02 -6.10
C PRO A 158 22.63 8.93 -5.02
N GLU A 159 23.67 8.80 -4.19
CA GLU A 159 23.75 7.79 -3.13
C GLU A 159 22.76 8.02 -1.98
N ASN A 160 22.32 9.26 -1.76
CA ASN A 160 21.36 9.69 -0.75
C ASN A 160 19.90 9.62 -1.21
N VAL A 161 19.62 8.95 -2.36
CA VAL A 161 18.26 8.68 -2.85
C VAL A 161 17.83 7.29 -2.43
N TYR A 162 16.59 7.14 -1.97
CA TYR A 162 15.97 5.87 -1.58
C TYR A 162 14.63 5.71 -2.30
N ILE A 163 14.28 4.48 -2.68
CA ILE A 163 13.01 4.18 -3.35
C ILE A 163 12.23 3.19 -2.51
N ILE A 164 10.99 3.55 -2.19
CA ILE A 164 10.04 2.70 -1.48
C ILE A 164 8.84 2.50 -2.40
N GLY A 165 8.64 1.26 -2.89
CA GLY A 165 7.46 0.89 -3.64
C GLY A 165 6.42 0.25 -2.74
N THR A 166 5.13 0.39 -3.07
CA THR A 166 4.05 -0.42 -2.50
C THR A 166 3.39 -1.27 -3.57
N MET A 167 2.91 -2.44 -3.20
CA MET A 167 2.31 -3.40 -4.13
C MET A 167 1.21 -4.21 -3.45
N ASN A 168 0.02 -4.25 -4.05
CA ASN A 168 -1.02 -5.21 -3.67
C ASN A 168 -0.78 -6.54 -4.37
N THR A 169 -0.88 -7.65 -3.63
CA THR A 169 -0.61 -9.01 -4.16
C THR A 169 -1.85 -9.67 -4.74
N THR A 170 -3.04 -9.21 -4.37
CA THR A 170 -4.31 -9.79 -4.82
C THR A 170 -4.67 -9.46 -6.26
N ASP A 171 -4.16 -8.38 -6.80
CA ASP A 171 -4.46 -7.92 -8.15
C ASP A 171 -3.83 -8.83 -9.22
N LYS A 172 -4.50 -9.89 -9.62
CA LYS A 172 -4.04 -10.85 -10.65
C LYS A 172 -3.87 -10.25 -12.05
N SER A 173 -4.53 -9.13 -12.33
CA SER A 173 -4.41 -8.39 -13.59
C SER A 173 -3.07 -7.66 -13.74
N ILE A 174 -2.28 -7.62 -12.69
CA ILE A 174 -1.06 -6.84 -12.59
C ILE A 174 0.15 -7.72 -12.96
N ARG A 175 1.05 -7.16 -13.74
CA ARG A 175 2.25 -7.87 -14.19
C ARG A 175 3.09 -8.32 -13.01
N MET A 176 3.44 -9.59 -13.00
CA MET A 176 4.45 -10.07 -12.06
C MET A 176 5.76 -9.32 -12.30
N LEU A 177 6.35 -8.84 -11.23
CA LEU A 177 7.66 -8.18 -11.31
C LEU A 177 8.69 -9.17 -11.86
N ASP A 178 9.37 -8.76 -12.91
CA ASP A 178 10.38 -9.58 -13.56
C ASP A 178 11.65 -9.79 -12.70
N ALA A 179 12.54 -10.64 -13.16
CA ALA A 179 13.77 -10.95 -12.45
C ALA A 179 14.70 -9.72 -12.33
N ALA A 180 14.62 -8.77 -13.27
CA ALA A 180 15.44 -7.57 -13.26
C ALA A 180 15.05 -6.66 -12.08
N ILE A 181 13.75 -6.46 -11.85
CA ILE A 181 13.23 -5.70 -10.71
C ILE A 181 13.51 -6.42 -9.39
N ARG A 182 13.25 -7.74 -9.34
CA ARG A 182 13.49 -8.54 -8.12
C ARG A 182 14.95 -8.45 -7.63
N ARG A 183 15.90 -8.36 -8.55
CA ARG A 183 17.31 -8.19 -8.20
C ARG A 183 17.60 -6.81 -7.59
N ARG A 184 16.92 -5.76 -8.02
CA ARG A 184 17.19 -4.36 -7.64
C ARG A 184 16.47 -3.91 -6.38
N PHE A 185 15.37 -4.56 -6.04
CA PHE A 185 14.59 -4.26 -4.86
C PHE A 185 14.73 -5.33 -3.78
N SER A 186 14.66 -4.94 -2.53
CA SER A 186 14.32 -5.85 -1.43
C SER A 186 12.80 -5.91 -1.32
N PHE A 187 12.27 -7.00 -0.79
CA PHE A 187 10.84 -7.20 -0.61
C PHE A 187 10.54 -7.38 0.88
N LYS A 188 9.63 -6.61 1.43
CA LYS A 188 9.15 -6.72 2.82
C LYS A 188 7.65 -6.96 2.79
N GLU A 189 7.23 -8.10 3.31
CA GLU A 189 5.83 -8.46 3.42
C GLU A 189 5.13 -7.64 4.50
N CYS A 190 3.92 -7.18 4.20
CA CYS A 190 3.02 -6.46 5.11
C CYS A 190 1.71 -7.22 5.19
N MET A 191 1.56 -8.01 6.26
CA MET A 191 0.35 -8.78 6.54
C MET A 191 -0.60 -7.97 7.46
N PRO A 192 -1.87 -8.40 7.58
CA PRO A 192 -2.79 -7.78 8.52
C PRO A 192 -2.23 -7.77 9.96
N ASN A 193 -2.31 -6.63 10.62
CA ASN A 193 -1.94 -6.48 12.01
C ASN A 193 -3.21 -6.43 12.87
N TYR A 194 -3.50 -7.50 13.57
CA TYR A 194 -4.70 -7.65 14.37
C TYR A 194 -4.64 -6.86 15.69
N ASP A 195 -3.44 -6.55 16.18
CA ASP A 195 -3.27 -5.80 17.43
C ASP A 195 -3.79 -4.36 17.34
N LEU A 196 -3.87 -3.82 16.13
CA LEU A 196 -4.40 -2.47 15.89
C LEU A 196 -5.92 -2.36 15.96
N ILE A 197 -6.64 -3.49 16.01
CA ILE A 197 -8.10 -3.57 15.97
C ILE A 197 -8.62 -4.61 16.98
N ASN A 198 -7.97 -4.71 18.14
CA ASN A 198 -8.23 -5.77 19.14
C ASN A 198 -9.10 -5.34 20.33
N GLU A 199 -9.62 -4.12 20.34
CA GLU A 199 -10.60 -3.70 21.35
C GLU A 199 -11.98 -4.29 21.03
N GLU A 200 -12.70 -4.74 22.04
CA GLU A 200 -14.03 -5.34 21.86
C GLU A 200 -15.08 -4.28 21.54
N ILE A 201 -16.04 -4.64 20.69
CA ILE A 201 -17.27 -3.89 20.45
C ILE A 201 -18.28 -4.39 21.47
N ASP A 202 -18.78 -3.50 22.32
CA ASP A 202 -19.60 -3.86 23.49
C ASP A 202 -20.86 -4.65 23.12
N GLU A 203 -21.50 -4.34 22.01
CA GLU A 203 -22.77 -4.95 21.56
C GLU A 203 -22.62 -6.43 21.19
N ILE A 204 -21.42 -6.85 20.78
CA ILE A 204 -21.14 -8.24 20.38
C ILE A 204 -20.10 -8.93 21.26
N GLN A 205 -19.47 -8.22 22.19
CA GLN A 205 -18.39 -8.70 23.06
C GLN A 205 -17.27 -9.39 22.28
N MET A 206 -16.95 -8.85 21.11
CA MET A 206 -15.97 -9.40 20.18
C MET A 206 -15.20 -8.27 19.51
N SER A 207 -13.90 -8.46 19.29
CA SER A 207 -13.09 -7.48 18.61
C SER A 207 -13.17 -7.64 17.06
N PRO A 208 -13.03 -6.55 16.29
CA PRO A 208 -12.85 -6.64 14.85
C PRO A 208 -11.67 -7.53 14.46
N ALA A 209 -10.63 -7.62 15.30
CA ALA A 209 -9.50 -8.53 15.11
C ALA A 209 -9.93 -9.99 15.05
N HIS A 210 -10.84 -10.41 15.95
CA HIS A 210 -11.34 -11.77 15.97
C HIS A 210 -12.12 -12.09 14.68
N ILE A 211 -13.03 -11.22 14.28
CA ILE A 211 -13.83 -11.36 13.06
C ILE A 211 -12.91 -11.42 11.82
N LEU A 212 -12.00 -10.46 11.68
CA LEU A 212 -11.07 -10.41 10.54
C LEU A 212 -10.16 -11.63 10.49
N ASN A 213 -9.69 -12.11 11.65
CA ASN A 213 -8.84 -13.29 11.70
C ASN A 213 -9.57 -14.55 11.21
N GLN A 214 -10.83 -14.74 11.60
CA GLN A 214 -11.64 -15.87 11.14
C GLN A 214 -11.93 -15.78 9.64
N ILE A 215 -12.29 -14.59 9.13
CA ILE A 215 -12.45 -14.35 7.68
C ILE A 215 -11.17 -14.73 6.94
N ASN A 216 -10.03 -14.22 7.39
CA ASN A 216 -8.73 -14.46 6.74
C ASN A 216 -8.28 -15.93 6.86
N GLN A 217 -8.64 -16.62 7.93
CA GLN A 217 -8.40 -18.07 8.04
C GLN A 217 -9.23 -18.86 7.03
N SER A 218 -10.48 -18.47 6.84
CA SER A 218 -11.38 -19.11 5.86
C SER A 218 -10.93 -18.81 4.43
N LEU A 219 -10.57 -17.57 4.12
CA LEU A 219 -10.00 -17.20 2.82
C LEU A 219 -8.74 -17.97 2.49
N ARG A 220 -7.82 -18.16 3.44
CA ARG A 220 -6.59 -18.95 3.23
C ARG A 220 -6.86 -20.43 2.95
N LYS A 221 -7.94 -20.98 3.49
CA LYS A 221 -8.31 -22.40 3.29
C LYS A 221 -9.02 -22.63 1.97
N ILE A 222 -9.90 -21.71 1.58
CA ILE A 222 -10.79 -21.83 0.42
C ILE A 222 -10.12 -21.33 -0.84
N GLU A 223 -9.35 -20.23 -0.73
CA GLU A 223 -8.79 -19.52 -1.87
C GLU A 223 -7.25 -19.51 -1.87
N ASP A 224 -6.64 -18.42 -1.37
CA ASP A 224 -5.20 -18.22 -1.41
C ASP A 224 -4.74 -17.37 -0.21
N ARG A 225 -3.50 -17.62 0.25
CA ARG A 225 -2.85 -16.83 1.29
C ARG A 225 -2.81 -15.32 0.94
N GLU A 226 -2.71 -15.00 -0.33
CA GLU A 226 -2.62 -13.61 -0.80
C GLU A 226 -3.97 -12.88 -0.81
N LYS A 227 -5.09 -13.62 -0.80
CA LYS A 227 -6.45 -13.10 -0.77
C LYS A 227 -6.94 -12.75 0.65
N GLN A 228 -6.07 -12.27 1.51
CA GLN A 228 -6.46 -11.79 2.84
C GLN A 228 -6.93 -10.34 2.79
N ILE A 229 -7.66 -9.94 3.84
CA ILE A 229 -8.18 -8.58 4.03
C ILE A 229 -7.34 -7.91 5.10
N GLY A 230 -6.95 -6.66 4.87
CA GLY A 230 -6.15 -5.88 5.80
C GLY A 230 -6.98 -5.28 6.94
N HIS A 231 -6.30 -4.93 8.03
CA HIS A 231 -6.92 -4.35 9.23
C HIS A 231 -7.45 -2.93 9.03
N SER A 232 -6.98 -2.20 8.02
CA SER A 232 -7.39 -0.80 7.82
C SER A 232 -8.86 -0.63 7.42
N TYR A 233 -9.52 -1.68 6.96
CA TYR A 233 -10.97 -1.66 6.75
C TYR A 233 -11.76 -1.42 8.05
N PHE A 234 -11.24 -1.88 9.18
CA PHE A 234 -11.83 -1.71 10.51
C PHE A 234 -11.29 -0.50 11.27
N MET A 235 -10.74 0.47 10.53
CA MET A 235 -10.16 1.68 11.12
C MET A 235 -10.72 2.94 10.48
N ASN A 236 -11.05 3.92 11.30
CA ASN A 236 -11.44 5.26 10.88
C ASN A 236 -10.47 6.28 11.50
N ASN A 237 -9.84 7.15 10.67
CA ASN A 237 -8.86 8.15 11.12
C ASN A 237 -7.74 7.58 12.02
N SER A 238 -7.19 6.42 11.64
CA SER A 238 -6.15 5.69 12.40
C SER A 238 -6.59 5.18 13.77
N LYS A 239 -7.89 5.10 14.03
CA LYS A 239 -8.47 4.46 15.23
C LYS A 239 -9.35 3.29 14.79
N GLN A 240 -9.39 2.27 15.61
CA GLN A 240 -10.34 1.18 15.46
C GLN A 240 -11.77 1.71 15.57
N ILE A 241 -12.71 1.09 14.84
CA ILE A 241 -14.15 1.26 15.02
C ILE A 241 -14.57 0.68 16.39
N ASP A 242 -15.55 1.28 17.03
CA ASP A 242 -15.97 0.92 18.41
C ASP A 242 -17.46 0.61 18.55
N ASN A 243 -18.22 0.57 17.46
CA ASN A 243 -19.67 0.36 17.50
C ASN A 243 -20.17 -0.56 16.36
N ILE A 244 -21.35 -1.13 16.61
CA ILE A 244 -21.95 -2.12 15.70
C ILE A 244 -22.45 -1.51 14.37
N GLU A 245 -22.87 -0.25 14.39
CA GLU A 245 -23.35 0.42 13.18
C GLU A 245 -22.24 0.59 12.15
N GLU A 246 -21.05 1.07 12.58
CA GLU A 246 -19.87 1.17 11.72
C GLU A 246 -19.42 -0.21 11.23
N LEU A 247 -19.41 -1.22 12.13
CA LEU A 247 -19.07 -2.59 11.75
C LEU A 247 -20.02 -3.12 10.65
N LYS A 248 -21.32 -2.91 10.80
CA LYS A 248 -22.31 -3.34 9.80
C LYS A 248 -22.11 -2.66 8.44
N GLN A 249 -21.83 -1.36 8.44
CA GLN A 249 -21.56 -0.62 7.22
C GLN A 249 -20.30 -1.17 6.51
N ILE A 250 -19.21 -1.32 7.22
CA ILE A 250 -17.95 -1.89 6.69
C ILE A 250 -18.20 -3.31 6.17
N TYR A 251 -18.96 -4.10 6.91
CA TYR A 251 -19.23 -5.48 6.54
C TYR A 251 -20.01 -5.57 5.22
N ILE A 252 -21.07 -4.79 5.08
CA ILE A 252 -21.95 -4.78 3.91
C ILE A 252 -21.27 -4.16 2.68
N TYR A 253 -20.59 -3.02 2.87
CA TYR A 253 -20.14 -2.21 1.74
C TYR A 253 -18.66 -2.41 1.36
N ASP A 254 -17.85 -3.00 2.25
CA ASP A 254 -16.44 -3.20 1.99
C ASP A 254 -16.05 -4.68 2.03
N ILE A 255 -16.39 -5.42 3.10
CA ILE A 255 -15.94 -6.80 3.30
C ILE A 255 -16.65 -7.77 2.38
N ILE A 256 -17.98 -7.74 2.34
CA ILE A 256 -18.77 -8.66 1.49
C ILE A 256 -18.45 -8.49 0.00
N PRO A 257 -18.41 -7.28 -0.57
CA PRO A 257 -18.01 -7.10 -1.96
C PRO A 257 -16.61 -7.65 -2.27
N LEU A 258 -15.66 -7.43 -1.37
CA LEU A 258 -14.29 -7.92 -1.52
C LEU A 258 -14.22 -9.46 -1.46
N VAL A 259 -14.94 -10.09 -0.52
CA VAL A 259 -15.06 -11.54 -0.43
C VAL A 259 -15.73 -12.13 -1.66
N SER A 260 -16.78 -11.45 -2.17
CA SER A 260 -17.45 -11.85 -3.41
C SER A 260 -16.50 -11.86 -4.60
N GLU A 261 -15.66 -10.82 -4.75
CA GLU A 261 -14.63 -10.78 -5.78
C GLU A 261 -13.62 -11.91 -5.61
N TYR A 262 -13.18 -12.19 -4.38
CA TYR A 262 -12.20 -13.23 -4.08
C TYR A 262 -12.75 -14.63 -4.36
N CYS A 263 -14.01 -14.90 -4.06
CA CYS A 263 -14.70 -16.15 -4.31
C CYS A 263 -15.27 -16.27 -5.73
N TYR A 264 -15.06 -15.29 -6.62
CA TYR A 264 -15.61 -15.28 -7.98
C TYR A 264 -17.13 -15.49 -8.02
N ASN A 265 -17.87 -14.90 -7.07
CA ASN A 265 -19.31 -15.04 -6.87
C ASN A 265 -19.75 -16.48 -6.55
N ASP A 266 -18.91 -17.30 -5.94
CA ASP A 266 -19.29 -18.56 -5.33
C ASP A 266 -19.97 -18.29 -3.99
N TYR A 267 -21.32 -18.25 -3.99
CA TYR A 267 -22.13 -17.88 -2.82
C TYR A 267 -22.08 -18.94 -1.71
N GLU A 268 -21.80 -20.21 -2.01
CA GLU A 268 -21.59 -21.24 -0.99
C GLU A 268 -20.31 -20.95 -0.20
N ASN A 269 -19.21 -20.69 -0.89
CA ASN A 269 -17.94 -20.32 -0.24
C ASN A 269 -18.03 -18.97 0.46
N MET A 270 -18.75 -18.00 -0.11
CA MET A 270 -19.01 -16.73 0.55
C MET A 270 -19.73 -16.95 1.90
N GLY A 271 -20.80 -17.76 1.93
CA GLY A 271 -21.53 -18.05 3.16
C GLY A 271 -20.67 -18.64 4.26
N LYS A 272 -19.72 -19.53 3.91
CA LYS A 272 -18.75 -20.09 4.85
C LYS A 272 -17.81 -19.05 5.43
N ILE A 273 -17.53 -17.97 4.70
CA ILE A 273 -16.57 -16.94 5.10
C ILE A 273 -17.26 -15.82 5.89
N ILE A 274 -18.40 -15.32 5.38
CA ILE A 274 -19.07 -14.14 5.92
C ILE A 274 -20.31 -14.47 6.77
N GLY A 275 -20.77 -15.71 6.81
CA GLY A 275 -21.98 -16.15 7.50
C GLY A 275 -23.08 -16.59 6.54
N GLU A 276 -23.51 -17.84 6.66
CA GLU A 276 -24.58 -18.44 5.82
C GLU A 276 -25.93 -17.73 6.02
N ALA A 277 -26.15 -17.16 7.21
CA ALA A 277 -27.37 -16.41 7.51
C ALA A 277 -27.56 -15.16 6.64
N PHE A 278 -26.48 -14.62 6.08
CA PHE A 278 -26.51 -13.41 5.28
C PHE A 278 -26.75 -13.65 3.78
N ILE A 279 -26.72 -14.90 3.35
CA ILE A 279 -26.82 -15.27 1.94
C ILE A 279 -28.09 -16.11 1.70
N ASP A 280 -28.82 -15.78 0.67
CA ASP A 280 -29.84 -16.64 0.07
C ASP A 280 -29.16 -17.48 -1.03
N GLN A 281 -29.00 -18.77 -0.76
CA GLN A 281 -28.33 -19.71 -1.67
C GLN A 281 -29.13 -19.97 -2.94
N ASP A 282 -30.48 -19.89 -2.86
CA ASP A 282 -31.36 -20.20 -3.97
C ASP A 282 -31.40 -19.05 -4.98
N SER A 283 -31.48 -17.81 -4.50
CA SER A 283 -31.46 -16.60 -5.35
C SER A 283 -30.06 -16.13 -5.70
N GLN A 284 -29.03 -16.61 -4.97
CA GLN A 284 -27.66 -16.13 -5.07
C GLN A 284 -27.52 -14.61 -4.79
N GLU A 285 -28.20 -14.15 -3.74
CA GLU A 285 -28.24 -12.75 -3.33
C GLU A 285 -27.96 -12.61 -1.83
N LEU A 286 -27.64 -11.39 -1.41
CA LEU A 286 -27.63 -11.05 0.01
C LEU A 286 -29.06 -10.91 0.49
N LYS A 287 -29.35 -11.43 1.68
CA LYS A 287 -30.68 -11.30 2.26
C LYS A 287 -31.02 -9.86 2.62
N ASP A 288 -32.24 -9.46 2.40
CA ASP A 288 -32.75 -8.12 2.72
C ASP A 288 -32.59 -7.77 4.21
N GLU A 289 -32.69 -8.75 5.10
CA GLU A 289 -32.53 -8.58 6.53
C GLU A 289 -31.09 -8.12 6.91
N LEU A 290 -30.08 -8.47 6.13
CA LEU A 290 -28.73 -7.95 6.34
C LEU A 290 -28.68 -6.45 6.03
N ILE A 291 -29.31 -6.04 4.92
CA ILE A 291 -29.21 -4.67 4.42
C ILE A 291 -30.15 -3.73 5.18
N TYR A 292 -31.41 -4.15 5.34
CA TYR A 292 -32.49 -3.33 5.89
C TYR A 292 -32.91 -3.71 7.32
N GLY A 293 -32.40 -4.82 7.86
CA GLY A 293 -32.68 -5.28 9.20
C GLY A 293 -32.02 -4.43 10.30
N THR A 294 -32.41 -4.71 11.53
CA THR A 294 -31.89 -4.00 12.72
C THR A 294 -30.43 -4.38 13.02
N ASP A 295 -29.77 -3.55 13.80
CA ASP A 295 -28.42 -3.83 14.27
C ASP A 295 -28.41 -5.02 15.24
N ASP A 296 -29.51 -5.26 15.99
CA ASP A 296 -29.67 -6.46 16.83
C ASP A 296 -29.67 -7.75 16.00
N TYR A 297 -30.32 -7.76 14.83
CA TYR A 297 -30.27 -8.90 13.93
C TYR A 297 -28.85 -9.13 13.44
N PHE A 298 -28.18 -8.08 12.95
CA PHE A 298 -26.80 -8.18 12.50
C PHE A 298 -25.87 -8.69 13.61
N SER A 299 -25.97 -8.12 14.81
CA SER A 299 -25.18 -8.52 15.98
C SER A 299 -25.38 -10.00 16.30
N SER A 300 -26.64 -10.48 16.32
CA SER A 300 -26.91 -11.88 16.64
C SER A 300 -26.31 -12.84 15.62
N GLU A 301 -26.38 -12.50 14.33
CA GLU A 301 -25.80 -13.34 13.27
C GLU A 301 -24.26 -13.31 13.25
N ILE A 302 -23.65 -12.17 13.56
CA ILE A 302 -22.19 -12.07 13.74
C ILE A 302 -21.73 -12.95 14.92
N ILE A 303 -22.43 -12.90 16.07
CA ILE A 303 -22.13 -13.74 17.23
C ILE A 303 -22.31 -15.22 16.88
N ASN A 304 -23.38 -15.59 16.17
CA ASN A 304 -23.65 -16.98 15.78
C ASN A 304 -22.57 -17.53 14.86
N HIS A 305 -22.03 -16.70 13.96
CA HIS A 305 -21.05 -17.15 12.97
C HIS A 305 -19.62 -17.13 13.49
N PHE A 306 -19.22 -16.06 14.18
CA PHE A 306 -17.84 -15.82 14.63
C PHE A 306 -17.61 -16.08 16.11
N GLY A 307 -18.67 -16.22 16.93
CA GLY A 307 -18.54 -16.50 18.36
C GLY A 307 -17.90 -17.87 18.61
N ASP A 308 -17.21 -18.01 19.73
CA ASP A 308 -16.63 -19.28 20.16
C ASP A 308 -17.74 -20.33 20.28
N LYS A 309 -17.70 -21.33 19.44
CA LYS A 309 -18.54 -22.52 19.62
C LYS A 309 -17.98 -23.23 20.85
N ASN A 310 -18.61 -22.98 22.00
CA ASN A 310 -18.36 -23.82 23.17
C ASN A 310 -18.67 -25.27 22.78
N ASP A 311 -17.61 -26.06 22.60
CA ASP A 311 -17.66 -27.52 22.50
C ASP A 311 -18.20 -28.17 23.79
#